data_3c9406784e23bb3797eaf344b709a751
#
_entry.id   3c9406784e23bb3797eaf344b709a751
#
_cell.length_a   1.000
_cell.length_b   1.000
_cell.length_c   1.000
_cell.angle_alpha   90.00
_cell.angle_beta   90.00
_cell.angle_gamma   90.00
#
_symmetry.space_group_name_H-M   'P 1'
#
loop_
_entity.id
_entity.type
_entity.pdbx_description
1 polymer ?
#
loop_
_entity_poly.entity_id
_entity_poly.type
_entity_poly.pdbx_seq_one_letter_code
_entity_poly.pdbx_strand_id
1 'polypeptide(L)'
;LYSAAFSGNYSLDKAPKDQCTGEAAIIFRALCPCLHHRKQVLGICGREEKLGYWNPDRVIRMEEIQANEWVTTLSTKDLKFPIEFKFVAVNAETGKVEEWETGNNRQLYIHDLRKGEIFLTNEMEVQFGSMSRKVAGTAIPVFSLRGEGSFGVGDFRDLKKLVDCAE
;
A
#
# COMPACT_ATOMS: atom_id res chain seq x y z
N LEU A 1 10.75 7.20 -2.47
CA LEU A 1 10.69 6.38 -1.25
C LEU A 1 11.33 7.04 -0.03
N TYR A 2 12.36 7.89 -0.19
CA TYR A 2 13.07 8.52 0.93
C TYR A 2 12.51 9.88 1.38
N SER A 3 11.70 10.56 0.58
CA SER A 3 11.22 11.92 0.92
C SER A 3 10.18 11.95 2.04
N ALA A 4 9.37 10.93 2.18
CA ALA A 4 8.34 10.86 3.22
C ALA A 4 8.94 10.53 4.60
N ALA A 5 10.00 9.70 4.65
CA ALA A 5 10.69 9.35 5.89
C ALA A 5 11.40 10.55 6.55
N PHE A 6 11.76 11.56 5.77
CA PHE A 6 12.46 12.77 6.26
C PHE A 6 11.54 13.97 6.50
N SER A 7 10.27 13.94 6.05
CA SER A 7 9.38 15.10 6.19
C SER A 7 8.77 15.29 7.59
N GLY A 8 8.96 14.36 8.51
CA GLY A 8 8.58 14.50 9.92
C GLY A 8 7.08 14.63 10.22
N ASN A 9 6.23 14.49 9.22
CA ASN A 9 4.79 14.64 9.35
C ASN A 9 4.07 13.33 9.69
N TYR A 10 4.67 12.54 10.58
CA TYR A 10 3.99 11.38 11.13
C TYR A 10 3.14 11.82 12.32
N SER A 11 1.84 11.93 12.12
CA SER A 11 0.90 12.12 13.22
C SER A 11 0.57 10.76 13.81
N LEU A 12 1.01 10.51 15.04
CA LEU A 12 0.58 9.37 15.85
C LEU A 12 -0.93 9.41 16.15
N ASP A 13 -1.59 10.54 15.87
CA ASP A 13 -3.02 10.73 16.08
C ASP A 13 -3.90 10.04 15.02
N LYS A 14 -3.30 9.42 14.01
CA LYS A 14 -3.98 8.63 12.97
C LYS A 14 -4.08 7.13 13.27
N ALA A 15 -3.84 6.72 14.50
CA ALA A 15 -4.22 5.36 14.89
C ALA A 15 -5.73 5.18 14.62
N PRO A 16 -6.16 4.02 14.07
CA PRO A 16 -7.57 3.78 13.79
C PRO A 16 -8.37 4.05 15.06
N LYS A 17 -9.22 5.09 14.99
CA LYS A 17 -10.06 5.49 16.12
C LYS A 17 -10.96 4.31 16.46
N ASP A 18 -10.90 3.91 17.71
CA ASP A 18 -11.62 2.82 18.32
C ASP A 18 -13.10 2.80 17.91
N GLN A 19 -13.43 2.00 16.90
CA GLN A 19 -14.82 1.69 16.56
C GLN A 19 -15.28 0.38 17.22
N CYS A 20 -14.42 -0.21 18.03
CA CYS A 20 -14.68 -1.48 18.68
C CYS A 20 -15.28 -1.25 20.08
N THR A 21 -16.54 -0.91 20.15
CA THR A 21 -17.31 -0.87 21.40
C THR A 21 -17.51 -2.29 21.94
N GLY A 22 -16.49 -2.84 22.58
CA GLY A 22 -16.57 -4.07 23.37
C GLY A 22 -16.76 -5.39 22.61
N GLU A 23 -16.72 -5.40 21.29
CA GLU A 23 -16.69 -6.63 20.45
C GLU A 23 -15.27 -6.96 20.02
N ALA A 24 -15.02 -8.20 19.60
CA ALA A 24 -13.74 -8.56 19.01
C ALA A 24 -13.57 -7.94 17.63
N ALA A 25 -12.35 -7.56 17.29
CA ALA A 25 -12.06 -6.90 16.03
C ALA A 25 -10.77 -7.42 15.37
N ILE A 26 -10.70 -7.25 14.04
CA ILE A 26 -9.51 -7.51 13.25
C ILE A 26 -9.02 -6.19 12.70
N ILE A 27 -7.75 -5.89 12.89
CA ILE A 27 -7.05 -4.79 12.23
C ILE A 27 -6.24 -5.38 11.08
N PHE A 28 -6.62 -5.05 9.87
CA PHE A 28 -5.86 -5.40 8.67
C PHE A 28 -4.78 -4.34 8.44
N ARG A 29 -3.53 -4.80 8.25
CA ARG A 29 -2.39 -3.96 7.85
C ARG A 29 -1.91 -4.35 6.48
N ALA A 30 -1.70 -3.37 5.61
CA ALA A 30 -1.21 -3.59 4.26
C ALA A 30 -0.13 -2.58 3.89
N LEU A 31 0.91 -3.04 3.19
CA LEU A 31 1.95 -2.22 2.60
C LEU A 31 1.74 -2.18 1.10
N CYS A 32 1.48 -0.99 0.55
CA CYS A 32 1.24 -0.81 -0.88
C CYS A 32 2.02 0.37 -1.45
N PRO A 33 3.30 0.17 -1.84
CA PRO A 33 4.16 1.25 -2.34
C PRO A 33 3.84 1.70 -3.75
N CYS A 34 2.94 1.02 -4.44
CA CYS A 34 2.65 1.26 -5.86
C CYS A 34 1.39 2.10 -6.13
N LEU A 35 0.67 2.53 -5.09
CA LEU A 35 -0.50 3.39 -5.27
C LEU A 35 -0.11 4.84 -5.62
N HIS A 36 -0.92 5.46 -6.47
CA HIS A 36 -0.87 6.90 -6.69
C HIS A 36 -1.57 7.64 -5.55
N HIS A 37 -0.85 7.98 -4.48
CA HIS A 37 -1.38 8.59 -3.25
C HIS A 37 -2.31 9.80 -3.42
N ARG A 38 -2.21 10.53 -4.54
CA ARG A 38 -3.09 11.68 -4.80
C ARG A 38 -4.41 11.31 -5.48
N LYS A 39 -4.50 10.10 -6.04
CA LYS A 39 -5.65 9.69 -6.87
C LYS A 39 -6.29 8.39 -6.40
N GLN A 40 -5.56 7.61 -5.63
CA GLN A 40 -5.99 6.26 -5.25
C GLN A 40 -5.86 6.05 -3.76
N VAL A 41 -6.76 5.24 -3.22
CA VAL A 41 -6.74 4.71 -1.86
C VAL A 41 -6.81 3.20 -1.90
N LEU A 42 -6.19 2.55 -0.93
CA LEU A 42 -6.33 1.10 -0.80
C LEU A 42 -7.68 0.76 -0.20
N GLY A 43 -8.29 -0.31 -0.70
CA GLY A 43 -9.51 -0.86 -0.16
C GLY A 43 -9.38 -2.37 0.04
N ILE A 44 -10.31 -2.94 0.78
CA ILE A 44 -10.45 -4.38 0.98
C ILE A 44 -11.86 -4.82 0.62
N CYS A 45 -11.97 -5.93 -0.10
CA CYS A 45 -13.23 -6.52 -0.50
C CYS A 45 -13.15 -8.04 -0.35
N GLY A 46 -14.27 -8.70 -0.02
CA GLY A 46 -14.23 -10.13 0.22
C GLY A 46 -15.60 -10.80 0.21
N ARG A 47 -15.59 -12.08 0.59
CA ARG A 47 -16.77 -12.94 0.56
C ARG A 47 -17.87 -12.54 1.54
N GLU A 48 -17.47 -12.07 2.74
CA GLU A 48 -18.42 -11.79 3.81
C GLU A 48 -19.20 -10.50 3.54
N GLU A 49 -20.40 -10.38 4.10
CA GLU A 49 -21.24 -9.19 3.95
C GLU A 49 -20.51 -7.91 4.34
N LYS A 50 -19.80 -7.96 5.45
CA LYS A 50 -18.99 -6.83 5.94
C LYS A 50 -17.81 -6.47 5.02
N LEU A 51 -17.40 -7.38 4.16
CA LEU A 51 -16.38 -7.15 3.13
C LEU A 51 -17.00 -6.91 1.74
N GLY A 52 -18.32 -6.70 1.68
CA GLY A 52 -19.02 -6.25 0.48
C GLY A 52 -19.43 -7.34 -0.50
N TYR A 53 -19.31 -8.62 -0.19
CA TYR A 53 -19.70 -9.74 -1.08
C TYR A 53 -19.05 -9.67 -2.47
N TRP A 54 -17.79 -9.32 -2.56
CA TRP A 54 -17.07 -9.11 -3.83
C TRP A 54 -17.68 -8.01 -4.73
N ASN A 55 -18.55 -7.16 -4.16
CA ASN A 55 -19.16 -6.06 -4.90
C ASN A 55 -18.21 -4.85 -4.89
N PRO A 56 -17.75 -4.38 -6.06
CA PRO A 56 -16.84 -3.24 -6.15
C PRO A 56 -17.43 -1.92 -5.62
N ASP A 57 -18.76 -1.82 -5.52
CA ASP A 57 -19.42 -0.63 -4.96
C ASP A 57 -19.49 -0.66 -3.42
N ARG A 58 -19.14 -1.79 -2.79
CA ARG A 58 -19.19 -2.00 -1.34
C ARG A 58 -17.81 -2.23 -0.71
N VAL A 59 -16.78 -1.75 -1.33
CA VAL A 59 -15.41 -1.87 -0.84
C VAL A 59 -15.23 -1.06 0.44
N ILE A 60 -14.57 -1.64 1.44
CA ILE A 60 -14.12 -0.91 2.63
C ILE A 60 -12.83 -0.19 2.28
N ARG A 61 -12.83 1.13 2.36
CA ARG A 61 -11.62 1.94 2.18
C ARG A 61 -10.74 1.83 3.41
N MET A 62 -9.45 1.71 3.18
CA MET A 62 -8.44 1.71 4.24
C MET A 62 -7.92 3.13 4.47
N GLU A 63 -7.38 3.36 5.65
CA GLU A 63 -6.72 4.62 6.02
C GLU A 63 -5.20 4.48 5.91
N GLU A 64 -4.55 5.45 5.30
CA GLU A 64 -3.10 5.52 5.25
C GLU A 64 -2.59 6.15 6.54
N ILE A 65 -1.91 5.35 7.38
CA ILE A 65 -1.35 5.79 8.67
C ILE A 65 0.09 6.28 8.54
N GLN A 66 0.85 5.68 7.63
CA GLN A 66 2.20 6.07 7.25
C GLN A 66 2.34 5.94 5.74
N ALA A 67 3.45 6.45 5.19
CA ALA A 67 3.71 6.34 3.76
C ALA A 67 3.62 4.88 3.29
N ASN A 68 2.65 4.59 2.42
CA ASN A 68 2.34 3.28 1.87
C ASN A 68 1.79 2.24 2.87
N GLU A 69 1.65 2.57 4.13
CA GLU A 69 1.07 1.69 5.15
C GLU A 69 -0.40 2.01 5.38
N TRP A 70 -1.26 1.04 5.12
CA TRP A 70 -2.70 1.14 5.14
C TRP A 70 -3.30 0.24 6.21
N VAL A 71 -4.31 0.74 6.90
CA VAL A 71 -5.02 -0.01 7.93
C VAL A 71 -6.53 0.11 7.78
N THR A 72 -7.23 -0.92 8.21
CA THR A 72 -8.67 -0.87 8.44
C THR A 72 -9.06 -1.82 9.55
N THR A 73 -10.12 -1.49 10.28
CA THR A 73 -10.65 -2.30 11.38
C THR A 73 -11.97 -2.92 10.99
N LEU A 74 -12.11 -4.22 11.23
CA LEU A 74 -13.33 -4.98 10.97
C LEU A 74 -13.81 -5.67 12.25
N SER A 75 -15.05 -5.41 12.67
CA SER A 75 -15.66 -6.16 13.77
C SER A 75 -15.90 -7.61 13.36
N THR A 76 -15.56 -8.55 14.25
CA THR A 76 -15.71 -10.00 14.00
C THR A 76 -17.11 -10.50 14.20
N LYS A 77 -18.03 -9.67 14.68
CA LYS A 77 -19.44 -10.07 14.88
C LYS A 77 -20.02 -10.61 13.57
N ASP A 78 -20.61 -11.79 13.65
CA ASP A 78 -21.25 -12.49 12.53
C ASP A 78 -20.29 -12.87 11.37
N LEU A 79 -18.97 -12.79 11.57
CA LEU A 79 -17.99 -13.28 10.61
C LEU A 79 -17.78 -14.79 10.75
N LYS A 80 -17.68 -15.46 9.61
CA LYS A 80 -17.32 -16.88 9.52
C LYS A 80 -15.86 -17.01 9.04
N PHE A 81 -15.09 -17.80 9.72
CA PHE A 81 -13.70 -18.11 9.32
C PHE A 81 -13.64 -19.39 8.51
N PRO A 82 -12.75 -19.49 7.52
CA PRO A 82 -11.79 -18.47 7.08
C PRO A 82 -12.47 -17.30 6.36
N ILE A 83 -11.95 -16.10 6.60
CA ILE A 83 -12.32 -14.90 5.84
C ILE A 83 -11.56 -14.93 4.52
N GLU A 84 -12.27 -14.78 3.41
CA GLU A 84 -11.67 -14.69 2.07
C GLU A 84 -11.79 -13.26 1.53
N PHE A 85 -10.67 -12.68 1.13
CA PHE A 85 -10.61 -11.27 0.72
C PHE A 85 -9.51 -10.98 -0.29
N LYS A 86 -9.55 -9.79 -0.90
CA LYS A 86 -8.51 -9.18 -1.72
C LYS A 86 -8.39 -7.69 -1.41
N PHE A 87 -7.22 -7.15 -1.66
CA PHE A 87 -7.04 -5.71 -1.72
C PHE A 87 -7.40 -5.18 -3.10
N VAL A 88 -7.83 -3.92 -3.13
CA VAL A 88 -8.25 -3.23 -4.36
C VAL A 88 -7.74 -1.80 -4.37
N ALA A 89 -7.34 -1.32 -5.53
CA ALA A 89 -7.06 0.09 -5.75
C ALA A 89 -8.38 0.81 -6.08
N VAL A 90 -8.72 1.81 -5.29
CA VAL A 90 -9.95 2.57 -5.40
C VAL A 90 -9.62 4.01 -5.78
N ASN A 91 -10.28 4.55 -6.78
CA ASN A 91 -10.16 5.96 -7.12
C ASN A 91 -10.68 6.82 -5.95
N ALA A 92 -9.84 7.74 -5.47
CA ALA A 92 -10.15 8.56 -4.29
C ALA A 92 -11.35 9.49 -4.51
N GLU A 93 -11.53 10.00 -5.73
CA GLU A 93 -12.59 10.95 -6.08
C GLU A 93 -13.90 10.25 -6.39
N THR A 94 -13.87 9.23 -7.29
CA THR A 94 -15.08 8.57 -7.77
C THR A 94 -15.55 7.43 -6.89
N GLY A 95 -14.66 6.89 -6.05
CA GLY A 95 -14.95 5.72 -5.22
C GLY A 95 -14.99 4.39 -5.96
N LYS A 96 -14.72 4.38 -7.26
CA LYS A 96 -14.75 3.16 -8.07
C LYS A 96 -13.47 2.34 -7.92
N VAL A 97 -13.61 1.04 -7.94
CA VAL A 97 -12.47 0.11 -8.01
C VAL A 97 -11.83 0.24 -9.39
N GLU A 98 -10.54 0.53 -9.42
CA GLU A 98 -9.75 0.62 -10.65
C GLU A 98 -9.01 -0.68 -10.92
N GLU A 99 -8.54 -1.35 -9.88
CA GLU A 99 -7.79 -2.58 -10.03
C GLU A 99 -7.92 -3.50 -8.82
N TRP A 100 -7.88 -4.80 -9.07
CA TRP A 100 -7.83 -5.85 -8.06
C TRP A 100 -6.41 -6.35 -7.88
N GLU A 101 -6.06 -6.69 -6.65
CA GLU A 101 -4.79 -7.34 -6.32
C GLU A 101 -4.55 -8.57 -7.20
N THR A 102 -3.30 -8.75 -7.63
CA THR A 102 -2.88 -9.93 -8.40
C THR A 102 -2.84 -11.20 -7.56
N GLY A 103 -2.86 -12.35 -8.21
CA GLY A 103 -2.77 -13.65 -7.55
C GLY A 103 -4.10 -14.18 -7.03
N ASN A 104 -4.04 -15.14 -6.10
CA ASN A 104 -5.21 -15.78 -5.52
C ASN A 104 -5.87 -14.92 -4.43
N ASN A 105 -7.11 -15.24 -4.09
CA ASN A 105 -7.77 -14.62 -2.93
C ASN A 105 -6.99 -14.96 -1.65
N ARG A 106 -6.85 -13.98 -0.77
CA ARG A 106 -6.24 -14.18 0.55
C ARG A 106 -7.23 -14.87 1.48
N GLN A 107 -6.71 -15.66 2.38
CA GLN A 107 -7.52 -16.32 3.41
C GLN A 107 -6.93 -16.01 4.79
N LEU A 108 -7.79 -15.60 5.69
CA LEU A 108 -7.43 -15.34 7.09
C LEU A 108 -8.14 -16.35 7.99
N TYR A 109 -7.35 -17.13 8.70
CA TYR A 109 -7.80 -18.09 9.70
C TYR A 109 -7.55 -17.51 11.09
N ILE A 110 -8.59 -17.41 11.89
CA ILE A 110 -8.47 -17.02 13.29
C ILE A 110 -9.25 -18.03 14.11
N HIS A 111 -8.63 -18.56 15.16
CA HIS A 111 -9.27 -19.43 16.12
C HIS A 111 -9.68 -18.59 17.34
N ASP A 112 -10.96 -18.67 17.71
CA ASP A 112 -11.53 -18.21 18.99
C ASP A 112 -11.11 -16.81 19.47
N LEU A 113 -11.53 -15.77 18.75
CA LEU A 113 -11.47 -14.41 19.28
C LEU A 113 -12.54 -14.20 20.35
N ARG A 114 -12.12 -13.84 21.54
CA ARG A 114 -13.02 -13.51 22.64
C ARG A 114 -13.50 -12.06 22.50
N LYS A 115 -14.64 -11.79 23.10
CA LYS A 115 -15.19 -10.43 23.17
C LYS A 115 -14.17 -9.46 23.76
N GLY A 116 -13.90 -8.36 23.07
CA GLY A 116 -12.92 -7.34 23.47
C GLY A 116 -11.48 -7.62 23.04
N GLU A 117 -11.20 -8.76 22.38
CA GLU A 117 -9.88 -9.02 21.82
C GLU A 117 -9.72 -8.37 20.43
N ILE A 118 -8.51 -7.90 20.17
CA ILE A 118 -8.13 -7.33 18.86
C ILE A 118 -7.06 -8.22 18.23
N PHE A 119 -7.35 -8.70 17.04
CA PHE A 119 -6.37 -9.43 16.24
C PHE A 119 -5.75 -8.47 15.21
N LEU A 120 -4.45 -8.24 15.34
CA LEU A 120 -3.66 -7.47 14.37
C LEU A 120 -3.04 -8.43 13.36
N THR A 121 -3.33 -8.24 12.08
CA THR A 121 -2.67 -9.03 11.03
C THR A 121 -1.20 -8.62 10.89
N ASN A 122 -0.37 -9.56 10.43
CA ASN A 122 0.95 -9.20 9.94
C ASN A 122 0.80 -8.22 8.77
N GLU A 123 1.82 -7.42 8.53
CA GLU A 123 1.88 -6.53 7.38
C GLU A 123 1.83 -7.35 6.08
N MET A 124 0.88 -7.03 5.23
CA MET A 124 0.64 -7.72 3.97
C MET A 124 1.07 -6.84 2.80
N GLU A 125 2.08 -7.29 2.07
CA GLU A 125 2.47 -6.60 0.84
C GLU A 125 1.41 -6.81 -0.25
N VAL A 126 1.01 -5.70 -0.90
CA VAL A 126 -0.04 -5.67 -1.93
C VAL A 126 0.59 -5.34 -3.27
N GLN A 127 0.25 -6.12 -4.29
CA GLN A 127 0.76 -5.95 -5.65
C GLN A 127 -0.38 -5.87 -6.66
N PHE A 128 -0.31 -4.87 -7.53
CA PHE A 128 -1.23 -4.67 -8.64
C PHE A 128 -0.53 -4.90 -9.98
N GLY A 129 -1.20 -5.50 -10.93
CA GLY A 129 -0.63 -5.90 -12.22
C GLY A 129 -0.23 -4.72 -13.11
N SER A 130 -1.10 -3.70 -13.19
CA SER A 130 -0.85 -2.49 -13.99
C SER A 130 0.24 -1.61 -13.39
N MET A 131 0.46 -1.71 -12.08
CA MET A 131 1.42 -0.92 -11.33
C MET A 131 2.81 -1.57 -11.25
N SER A 132 2.98 -2.75 -11.83
CA SER A 132 4.29 -3.35 -12.04
C SER A 132 5.09 -2.48 -13.02
N ARG A 133 5.76 -1.44 -12.51
CA ARG A 133 6.68 -0.62 -13.30
C ARG A 133 7.80 -1.53 -13.78
N LYS A 134 7.80 -1.80 -15.07
CA LYS A 134 8.99 -2.32 -15.74
C LYS A 134 9.99 -1.16 -15.76
N VAL A 135 10.92 -1.15 -14.82
CA VAL A 135 11.98 -0.16 -14.77
C VAL A 135 13.22 -0.81 -15.35
N ALA A 136 13.75 -0.22 -16.40
CA ALA A 136 15.11 -0.50 -16.86
C ALA A 136 15.99 0.65 -16.37
N GLY A 137 17.14 0.34 -15.84
CA GLY A 137 18.09 1.33 -15.35
C GLY A 137 19.52 0.89 -15.66
N THR A 138 20.40 1.87 -15.91
CA THR A 138 21.83 1.64 -16.06
C THR A 138 22.53 2.25 -14.86
N ALA A 139 23.33 1.46 -14.16
CA ALA A 139 24.20 1.96 -13.09
C ALA A 139 25.57 2.33 -13.69
N ILE A 140 25.86 3.62 -13.73
CA ILE A 140 27.16 4.15 -14.22
C ILE A 140 27.85 4.85 -13.05
N PRO A 141 29.05 4.40 -12.62
CA PRO A 141 29.80 5.11 -11.61
C PRO A 141 30.18 6.51 -12.13
N VAL A 142 29.99 7.55 -11.33
CA VAL A 142 30.29 8.94 -11.75
C VAL A 142 31.72 9.10 -12.21
N PHE A 143 32.67 8.43 -11.56
CA PHE A 143 34.09 8.49 -11.93
C PHE A 143 34.40 7.86 -13.30
N SER A 144 33.53 7.05 -13.87
CA SER A 144 33.70 6.48 -15.21
C SER A 144 33.17 7.37 -16.35
N LEU A 145 32.40 8.39 -16.01
CA LEU A 145 31.92 9.38 -16.98
C LEU A 145 33.13 10.22 -17.44
N ARG A 146 33.23 10.46 -18.75
CA ARG A 146 34.26 11.30 -19.32
C ARG A 146 33.63 12.30 -20.29
N GLY A 147 33.74 13.58 -19.98
CA GLY A 147 33.40 14.68 -20.87
C GLY A 147 34.62 15.44 -21.36
N GLU A 148 34.46 16.32 -22.34
CA GLU A 148 35.53 17.13 -22.93
C GLU A 148 36.30 18.05 -21.93
N GLY A 149 35.75 18.23 -20.72
CA GLY A 149 36.36 19.04 -19.65
C GLY A 149 36.77 18.24 -18.42
N SER A 150 36.77 16.91 -18.47
CA SER A 150 37.10 16.09 -17.30
C SER A 150 38.61 15.83 -17.21
N PHE A 151 39.17 16.00 -16.01
CA PHE A 151 40.57 15.73 -15.69
C PHE A 151 40.85 14.23 -15.47
N GLY A 152 40.39 13.37 -16.39
CA GLY A 152 40.63 11.93 -16.33
C GLY A 152 39.69 11.14 -15.42
N VAL A 153 38.88 11.82 -14.60
CA VAL A 153 37.85 11.23 -13.74
C VAL A 153 36.58 12.06 -13.91
N GLY A 154 35.42 11.39 -14.05
CA GLY A 154 34.13 12.07 -14.20
C GLY A 154 33.71 12.83 -12.94
N ASP A 155 33.07 13.95 -13.15
CA ASP A 155 32.53 14.80 -12.09
C ASP A 155 31.00 14.97 -12.21
N PHE A 156 30.40 15.73 -11.30
CA PHE A 156 28.94 15.97 -11.31
C PHE A 156 28.46 16.76 -12.55
N ARG A 157 29.33 17.46 -13.26
CA ARG A 157 28.98 18.15 -14.50
C ARG A 157 28.78 17.15 -15.64
N ASP A 158 29.58 16.07 -15.63
CA ASP A 158 29.43 14.98 -16.58
C ASP A 158 28.14 14.18 -16.29
N LEU A 159 27.76 14.03 -15.01
CA LEU A 159 26.48 13.42 -14.62
C LEU A 159 25.30 14.24 -15.14
N LYS A 160 25.37 15.58 -15.07
CA LYS A 160 24.31 16.43 -15.61
C LYS A 160 24.09 16.22 -17.10
N LYS A 161 25.17 16.14 -17.89
CA LYS A 161 25.09 15.85 -19.33
C LYS A 161 24.47 14.49 -19.61
N LEU A 162 24.76 13.48 -18.77
CA LEU A 162 24.16 12.16 -18.92
C LEU A 162 22.64 12.20 -18.67
N VAL A 163 22.19 12.94 -17.66
CA VAL A 163 20.76 13.11 -17.36
C VAL A 163 20.05 13.83 -18.50
N ASP A 164 20.63 14.91 -19.02
CA ASP A 164 20.07 15.68 -20.13
C ASP A 164 19.98 14.85 -21.44
N CYS A 165 20.80 13.80 -21.59
CA CYS A 165 20.74 12.87 -22.72
C CYS A 165 19.71 11.74 -22.53
N ALA A 166 19.24 11.51 -21.30
CA ALA A 166 18.33 10.41 -20.94
C ALA A 166 16.85 10.85 -20.94
N GLU A 167 16.58 12.15 -21.01
CA GLU A 167 15.23 12.72 -21.23
C GLU A 167 14.83 12.62 -22.72
#